data_219eeae09f9ee1d1fcf90910d8b14db0
#
_entry.id   219eeae09f9ee1d1fcf90910d8b14db0
#
_cell.length_a   1.000
_cell.length_b   1.000
_cell.length_c   1.000
_cell.angle_alpha   90.00
_cell.angle_beta   90.00
_cell.angle_gamma   90.00
#
_symmetry.space_group_name_H-M   'P 1'
#
loop_
_entity.id
_entity.type
_entity.pdbx_description
1 polymer ?
#
loop_
_entity_poly.entity_id
_entity_poly.type
_entity_poly.pdbx_seq_one_letter_code
_entity_poly.pdbx_strand_id
1 'polypeptide(L)'
;MSGTTHQLVSTFPGGVAPRTPADTAVVTGAASAFPPARSQQDLWDQFYGPHSGHDKWFRRVFLSAGCTTRHVAVDPTREDISGWSTGARMVRYVEEAMPLGRTAAAGALSAAGLAAADVGLFAVVTCTGYATPGVDIRLADELGMADGAQRLLIGHMGCYAAIPGLGAVSDYVLARRRPALLLCLELASLHVQPPSGGLEQVVAHALFSDGASALVVEPGPIPPGDVGGGGSGVG
;
A
#
# COMPACT_ATOMS: atom_id res chain seq x y z
N MET A 1 -18.13 37.61 -31.53
CA MET A 1 -17.61 36.70 -30.46
C MET A 1 -17.66 35.30 -31.01
N SER A 2 -16.53 34.83 -31.51
CA SER A 2 -16.42 33.51 -32.18
C SER A 2 -15.98 32.50 -31.11
N GLY A 3 -16.89 31.59 -30.73
CA GLY A 3 -16.59 30.50 -29.79
C GLY A 3 -15.83 29.38 -30.50
N THR A 4 -14.58 29.17 -30.12
CA THR A 4 -13.78 28.01 -30.57
C THR A 4 -14.25 26.78 -29.84
N THR A 5 -14.99 25.91 -30.50
CA THR A 5 -15.37 24.60 -30.00
C THR A 5 -14.17 23.67 -30.12
N HIS A 6 -13.55 23.32 -29.00
CA HIS A 6 -12.54 22.27 -28.94
C HIS A 6 -13.21 20.92 -29.12
N GLN A 7 -13.03 20.32 -30.28
CA GLN A 7 -13.39 18.92 -30.51
C GLN A 7 -12.33 18.00 -29.88
N LEU A 8 -12.69 17.30 -28.81
CA LEU A 8 -11.88 16.21 -28.29
C LEU A 8 -11.97 15.04 -29.26
N VAL A 9 -10.96 14.88 -30.11
CA VAL A 9 -10.82 13.66 -30.92
C VAL A 9 -10.16 12.60 -30.06
N SER A 10 -10.97 11.76 -29.43
CA SER A 10 -10.51 10.52 -28.80
C SER A 10 -10.51 9.41 -29.86
N THR A 11 -9.41 9.29 -30.57
CA THR A 11 -9.11 8.06 -31.28
C THR A 11 -8.01 7.34 -30.54
N PHE A 12 -8.36 6.34 -29.75
CA PHE A 12 -7.43 5.26 -29.42
C PHE A 12 -7.56 4.20 -30.53
N PRO A 13 -6.69 4.21 -31.54
CA PRO A 13 -6.63 3.13 -32.51
C PRO A 13 -5.75 2.06 -31.90
N GLY A 14 -6.29 0.91 -31.63
CA GLY A 14 -5.50 -0.24 -31.27
C GLY A 14 -6.24 -1.10 -30.29
N GLY A 15 -6.95 -2.10 -30.80
CA GLY A 15 -7.27 -3.26 -30.02
C GLY A 15 -5.98 -3.80 -29.42
N VAL A 16 -5.92 -3.97 -28.09
CA VAL A 16 -4.81 -4.65 -27.43
C VAL A 16 -4.70 -6.01 -28.10
N ALA A 17 -3.57 -6.32 -28.71
CA ALA A 17 -3.32 -7.63 -29.27
C ALA A 17 -3.57 -8.68 -28.17
N PRO A 18 -4.26 -9.80 -28.48
CA PRO A 18 -4.47 -10.84 -27.49
C PRO A 18 -3.10 -11.30 -26.96
N ARG A 19 -2.93 -11.23 -25.63
CA ARG A 19 -1.70 -11.72 -24.99
C ARG A 19 -1.58 -13.22 -25.25
N THR A 20 -0.37 -13.67 -25.57
CA THR A 20 -0.13 -15.11 -25.71
C THR A 20 -0.20 -15.77 -24.32
N PRO A 21 -0.65 -17.03 -24.23
CA PRO A 21 -0.73 -17.78 -22.99
C PRO A 21 0.55 -17.84 -22.14
N ALA A 22 1.71 -17.59 -22.74
CA ALA A 22 3.01 -17.57 -22.07
C ALA A 22 3.31 -16.29 -21.25
N ASP A 23 2.45 -15.27 -21.33
CA ASP A 23 2.71 -13.94 -20.76
C ASP A 23 1.81 -13.65 -19.55
N THR A 24 2.05 -14.35 -18.45
CA THR A 24 1.44 -14.05 -17.15
C THR A 24 2.43 -13.44 -16.19
N ALA A 25 1.93 -12.57 -15.32
CA ALA A 25 2.62 -12.13 -14.12
C ALA A 25 2.02 -12.90 -12.93
N VAL A 26 2.87 -13.55 -12.14
CA VAL A 26 2.46 -14.42 -11.04
C VAL A 26 3.02 -13.89 -9.73
N VAL A 27 2.21 -13.84 -8.68
CA VAL A 27 2.68 -13.56 -7.32
C VAL A 27 3.33 -14.84 -6.79
N THR A 28 4.64 -14.79 -6.56
CA THR A 28 5.44 -15.94 -6.09
C THR A 28 5.82 -15.84 -4.63
N GLY A 29 5.78 -14.64 -4.03
CA GLY A 29 6.06 -14.43 -2.62
C GLY A 29 5.23 -13.29 -2.06
N ALA A 30 4.83 -13.43 -0.80
CA ALA A 30 4.09 -12.41 -0.07
C ALA A 30 4.50 -12.43 1.41
N ALA A 31 4.59 -11.25 2.02
CA ALA A 31 4.79 -11.11 3.45
C ALA A 31 4.22 -9.78 3.96
N SER A 32 3.89 -9.75 5.24
CA SER A 32 3.44 -8.53 5.93
C SER A 32 4.20 -8.35 7.23
N ALA A 33 4.36 -7.10 7.63
CA ALA A 33 4.92 -6.71 8.91
C ALA A 33 4.01 -5.64 9.54
N PHE A 34 3.88 -5.70 10.87
CA PHE A 34 3.00 -4.81 11.61
C PHE A 34 3.72 -4.26 12.84
N PRO A 35 3.49 -2.99 13.19
CA PRO A 35 3.91 -2.47 14.49
C PRO A 35 3.11 -3.10 15.65
N PRO A 36 3.38 -2.73 16.91
CA PRO A 36 2.66 -3.27 18.06
C PRO A 36 1.14 -3.18 17.94
N ALA A 37 0.44 -4.23 18.38
CA ALA A 37 -1.02 -4.26 18.41
C ALA A 37 -1.58 -3.56 19.65
N ARG A 38 -2.71 -2.88 19.48
CA ARG A 38 -3.52 -2.30 20.56
C ARG A 38 -4.97 -2.76 20.42
N SER A 39 -5.64 -3.03 21.53
CA SER A 39 -7.06 -3.36 21.48
C SER A 39 -7.87 -2.12 21.11
N GLN A 40 -8.94 -2.32 20.34
CA GLN A 40 -9.86 -1.24 19.98
C GLN A 40 -10.51 -0.64 21.22
N GLN A 41 -10.80 -1.49 22.23
CA GLN A 41 -11.38 -1.05 23.50
C GLN A 41 -10.39 -0.18 24.29
N ASP A 42 -9.10 -0.57 24.39
CA ASP A 42 -8.09 0.24 25.10
C ASP A 42 -7.88 1.60 24.45
N LEU A 43 -7.84 1.64 23.10
CA LEU A 43 -7.75 2.91 22.37
C LEU A 43 -8.96 3.80 22.63
N TRP A 44 -10.15 3.20 22.73
CA TRP A 44 -11.34 3.95 23.13
C TRP A 44 -11.21 4.49 24.57
N ASP A 45 -10.94 3.63 25.53
CA ASP A 45 -10.97 3.97 26.95
C ASP A 45 -9.89 4.99 27.34
N GLN A 46 -8.71 4.89 26.70
CA GLN A 46 -7.54 5.68 27.08
C GLN A 46 -7.31 6.93 26.20
N PHE A 47 -7.88 6.99 24.99
CA PHE A 47 -7.67 8.12 24.09
C PHE A 47 -8.99 8.66 23.51
N TYR A 48 -9.68 7.92 22.64
CA TYR A 48 -10.80 8.47 21.90
C TYR A 48 -12.01 8.83 22.78
N GLY A 49 -12.34 8.02 23.77
CA GLY A 49 -13.42 8.27 24.71
C GLY A 49 -13.24 9.58 25.48
N PRO A 50 -12.13 9.77 26.22
CA PRO A 50 -11.86 11.01 26.92
C PRO A 50 -11.87 12.25 26.02
N HIS A 51 -11.23 12.20 24.86
CA HIS A 51 -11.15 13.33 23.92
C HIS A 51 -12.49 13.64 23.21
N SER A 52 -13.39 12.67 23.11
CA SER A 52 -14.74 12.87 22.55
C SER A 52 -15.79 13.25 23.59
N GLY A 53 -15.41 13.46 24.86
CA GLY A 53 -16.38 13.64 25.95
C GLY A 53 -17.24 12.41 26.18
N HIS A 54 -16.75 11.22 25.87
CA HIS A 54 -17.47 9.94 25.94
C HIS A 54 -18.76 9.90 25.12
N ASP A 55 -18.77 10.54 23.96
CA ASP A 55 -19.91 10.54 23.04
C ASP A 55 -20.37 9.13 22.70
N LYS A 56 -21.65 8.82 22.96
CA LYS A 56 -22.23 7.47 22.83
C LYS A 56 -22.32 7.01 21.38
N TRP A 57 -22.59 7.94 20.46
CA TRP A 57 -22.70 7.63 19.05
C TRP A 57 -21.30 7.32 18.48
N PHE A 58 -20.31 8.16 18.80
CA PHE A 58 -18.92 7.90 18.41
C PHE A 58 -18.44 6.55 18.96
N ARG A 59 -18.67 6.28 20.24
CA ARG A 59 -18.34 4.99 20.86
C ARG A 59 -18.94 3.81 20.09
N ARG A 60 -20.21 3.91 19.74
CA ARG A 60 -20.90 2.86 18.99
C ARG A 60 -20.25 2.63 17.62
N VAL A 61 -19.99 3.68 16.83
CA VAL A 61 -19.34 3.57 15.53
C VAL A 61 -17.94 2.98 15.68
N PHE A 62 -17.15 3.51 16.62
CA PHE A 62 -15.77 3.11 16.85
C PHE A 62 -15.64 1.62 17.23
N LEU A 63 -16.44 1.14 18.16
CA LEU A 63 -16.36 -0.24 18.64
C LEU A 63 -17.10 -1.26 17.73
N SER A 64 -17.97 -0.80 16.84
CA SER A 64 -18.65 -1.66 15.86
C SER A 64 -18.00 -1.67 14.48
N ALA A 65 -16.78 -1.14 14.35
CA ALA A 65 -16.06 -1.06 13.07
C ALA A 65 -15.59 -2.41 12.49
N GLY A 66 -15.84 -3.52 13.20
CA GLY A 66 -15.51 -4.87 12.74
C GLY A 66 -14.06 -5.31 13.05
N CYS A 67 -13.27 -4.45 13.69
CA CYS A 67 -11.92 -4.81 14.17
C CYS A 67 -11.85 -4.77 15.70
N THR A 68 -11.15 -5.72 16.29
CA THR A 68 -10.93 -5.81 17.74
C THR A 68 -9.56 -5.31 18.16
N THR A 69 -8.61 -5.32 17.23
CA THR A 69 -7.23 -4.86 17.42
C THR A 69 -6.80 -4.03 16.24
N ARG A 70 -5.89 -3.08 16.47
CA ARG A 70 -5.20 -2.32 15.44
C ARG A 70 -3.73 -2.22 15.76
N HIS A 71 -2.92 -2.08 14.71
CA HIS A 71 -1.49 -1.87 14.83
C HIS A 71 -1.19 -0.38 14.76
N VAL A 72 -0.32 0.10 15.63
CA VAL A 72 0.03 1.52 15.74
C VAL A 72 1.54 1.66 15.95
N ALA A 73 2.21 2.36 15.05
CA ALA A 73 3.61 2.74 15.19
C ALA A 73 3.76 3.84 16.24
N VAL A 74 2.81 4.76 16.28
CA VAL A 74 2.69 5.78 17.32
C VAL A 74 1.41 5.55 18.11
N ASP A 75 1.57 5.18 19.37
CA ASP A 75 0.45 4.91 20.27
C ASP A 75 -0.07 6.21 20.88
N PRO A 76 -1.25 6.70 20.51
CA PRO A 76 -1.78 7.97 20.99
C PRO A 76 -2.12 7.97 22.48
N THR A 77 -2.13 6.80 23.13
CA THR A 77 -2.31 6.69 24.58
C THR A 77 -1.04 6.94 25.37
N ARG A 78 0.13 6.96 24.70
CA ARG A 78 1.45 7.09 25.29
C ARG A 78 2.21 8.31 24.81
N GLU A 79 1.92 8.76 23.59
CA GLU A 79 2.64 9.85 22.94
C GLU A 79 1.65 10.82 22.29
N ASP A 80 1.61 12.06 22.76
CA ASP A 80 0.79 13.12 22.18
C ASP A 80 1.51 13.75 20.99
N ILE A 81 1.03 13.45 19.79
CA ILE A 81 1.54 14.01 18.54
C ILE A 81 0.62 15.08 17.94
N SER A 82 -0.42 15.50 18.65
CA SER A 82 -1.42 16.44 18.13
C SER A 82 -0.79 17.78 17.71
N GLY A 83 0.21 18.24 18.45
CA GLY A 83 0.95 19.46 18.17
C GLY A 83 2.13 19.33 17.19
N TRP A 84 2.40 18.13 16.65
CA TRP A 84 3.54 17.94 15.78
C TRP A 84 3.35 18.60 14.41
N SER A 85 4.42 19.25 13.94
CA SER A 85 4.48 19.74 12.55
C SER A 85 4.52 18.59 11.55
N THR A 86 4.19 18.88 10.30
CA THR A 86 4.35 17.90 9.20
C THR A 86 5.79 17.40 9.12
N GLY A 87 6.79 18.28 9.30
CA GLY A 87 8.20 17.88 9.29
C GLY A 87 8.54 16.87 10.37
N ALA A 88 8.08 17.07 11.61
CA ALA A 88 8.29 16.13 12.70
C ALA A 88 7.65 14.77 12.42
N ARG A 89 6.42 14.75 11.86
CA ARG A 89 5.76 13.52 11.44
C ARG A 89 6.52 12.79 10.34
N MET A 90 7.10 13.50 9.38
CA MET A 90 7.89 12.91 8.29
C MET A 90 9.22 12.34 8.77
N VAL A 91 9.88 12.94 9.75
CA VAL A 91 11.05 12.34 10.39
C VAL A 91 10.66 11.01 11.05
N ARG A 92 9.63 11.02 11.88
CA ARG A 92 9.14 9.80 12.55
C ARG A 92 8.64 8.76 11.55
N TYR A 93 8.03 9.19 10.44
CA TYR A 93 7.61 8.28 9.37
C TYR A 93 8.80 7.46 8.86
N VAL A 94 9.94 8.08 8.58
CA VAL A 94 11.13 7.35 8.10
C VAL A 94 11.63 6.36 9.17
N GLU A 95 11.69 6.78 10.42
CA GLU A 95 12.14 5.94 11.54
C GLU A 95 11.33 4.65 11.67
N GLU A 96 9.99 4.74 11.54
CA GLU A 96 9.10 3.60 11.67
C GLU A 96 8.92 2.81 10.35
N ALA A 97 8.93 3.49 9.21
CA ALA A 97 8.72 2.88 7.90
C ALA A 97 9.89 1.98 7.48
N MET A 98 11.13 2.37 7.77
CA MET A 98 12.31 1.63 7.34
C MET A 98 12.37 0.19 7.89
N PRO A 99 12.29 -0.04 9.22
CA PRO A 99 12.33 -1.40 9.75
C PRO A 99 11.10 -2.24 9.33
N LEU A 100 9.94 -1.60 9.25
CA LEU A 100 8.69 -2.26 8.87
C LEU A 100 8.72 -2.70 7.40
N GLY A 101 9.07 -1.76 6.50
CA GLY A 101 9.17 -2.01 5.07
C GLY A 101 10.24 -3.06 4.74
N ARG A 102 11.41 -2.98 5.40
CA ARG A 102 12.47 -3.98 5.25
C ARG A 102 11.99 -5.38 5.64
N THR A 103 11.29 -5.50 6.77
CA THR A 103 10.79 -6.81 7.25
C THR A 103 9.79 -7.40 6.26
N ALA A 104 8.84 -6.62 5.77
CA ALA A 104 7.86 -7.09 4.80
C ALA A 104 8.52 -7.46 3.46
N ALA A 105 9.40 -6.60 2.94
CA ALA A 105 10.09 -6.83 1.67
C ALA A 105 11.00 -8.06 1.71
N ALA A 106 11.84 -8.18 2.74
CA ALA A 106 12.72 -9.34 2.92
C ALA A 106 11.92 -10.64 3.10
N GLY A 107 10.80 -10.58 3.83
CA GLY A 107 9.89 -11.71 3.99
C GLY A 107 9.29 -12.19 2.67
N ALA A 108 8.83 -11.26 1.82
CA ALA A 108 8.29 -11.58 0.50
C ALA A 108 9.35 -12.17 -0.44
N LEU A 109 10.56 -11.60 -0.45
CA LEU A 109 11.70 -12.13 -1.21
C LEU A 109 12.06 -13.54 -0.75
N SER A 110 12.14 -13.76 0.56
CA SER A 110 12.39 -15.09 1.13
C SER A 110 11.32 -16.11 0.75
N ALA A 111 10.04 -15.71 0.78
CA ALA A 111 8.92 -16.57 0.39
C ALA A 111 8.98 -16.95 -1.10
N ALA A 112 9.47 -16.05 -1.95
CA ALA A 112 9.69 -16.32 -3.39
C ALA A 112 10.98 -17.10 -3.67
N GLY A 113 11.89 -17.23 -2.70
CA GLY A 113 13.22 -17.78 -2.94
C GLY A 113 14.12 -16.90 -3.82
N LEU A 114 13.87 -15.58 -3.84
CA LEU A 114 14.51 -14.61 -4.72
C LEU A 114 15.51 -13.75 -3.93
N ALA A 115 16.69 -13.52 -4.50
CA ALA A 115 17.62 -12.54 -3.95
C ALA A 115 17.21 -11.11 -4.33
N ALA A 116 17.44 -10.16 -3.43
CA ALA A 116 17.09 -8.75 -3.70
C ALA A 116 17.81 -8.19 -4.93
N ALA A 117 19.05 -8.66 -5.20
CA ALA A 117 19.83 -8.27 -6.36
C ALA A 117 19.20 -8.68 -7.72
N ASP A 118 18.29 -9.66 -7.73
CA ASP A 118 17.59 -10.11 -8.94
C ASP A 118 16.37 -9.27 -9.27
N VAL A 119 15.89 -8.45 -8.32
CA VAL A 119 14.74 -7.56 -8.52
C VAL A 119 15.04 -6.53 -9.60
N GLY A 120 14.19 -6.48 -10.61
CA GLY A 120 14.31 -5.51 -11.69
C GLY A 120 13.55 -4.21 -11.49
N LEU A 121 12.44 -4.26 -10.73
CA LEU A 121 11.65 -3.10 -10.32
C LEU A 121 11.26 -3.21 -8.86
N PHE A 122 11.54 -2.16 -8.09
CA PHE A 122 11.00 -1.97 -6.74
C PHE A 122 9.98 -0.84 -6.74
N ALA A 123 8.70 -1.17 -6.52
CA ALA A 123 7.62 -0.21 -6.41
C ALA A 123 7.19 -0.08 -4.94
N VAL A 124 7.09 1.15 -4.45
CA VAL A 124 6.61 1.47 -3.11
C VAL A 124 5.36 2.30 -3.20
N VAL A 125 4.32 1.87 -2.50
CA VAL A 125 3.04 2.57 -2.36
C VAL A 125 2.93 3.10 -0.94
N THR A 126 2.76 4.42 -0.79
CA THR A 126 2.55 5.07 0.50
C THR A 126 1.92 6.45 0.34
N CYS A 127 0.98 6.81 1.20
CA CYS A 127 0.40 8.16 1.24
C CYS A 127 0.48 8.81 2.64
N THR A 128 0.95 8.08 3.64
CA THR A 128 1.05 8.56 5.03
C THR A 128 2.39 9.20 5.37
N GLY A 129 3.35 9.18 4.44
CA GLY A 129 4.61 9.87 4.64
C GLY A 129 5.44 10.01 3.37
N TYR A 130 6.46 10.86 3.45
CA TYR A 130 7.42 11.09 2.38
C TYR A 130 8.77 11.53 2.94
N ALA A 131 9.81 11.34 2.17
CA ALA A 131 11.17 11.80 2.47
C ALA A 131 11.94 12.08 1.18
N THR A 132 13.06 12.80 1.30
CA THR A 132 14.04 12.96 0.23
C THR A 132 15.43 12.73 0.81
N PRO A 133 16.16 11.64 0.41
CA PRO A 133 15.74 10.55 -0.49
C PRO A 133 14.55 9.77 0.04
N GLY A 134 13.73 9.23 -0.89
CA GLY A 134 12.53 8.45 -0.58
C GLY A 134 12.82 7.12 0.12
N VAL A 135 11.81 6.56 0.77
CA VAL A 135 11.93 5.25 1.44
C VAL A 135 12.23 4.12 0.44
N ASP A 136 11.80 4.26 -0.81
CA ASP A 136 12.11 3.34 -1.91
C ASP A 136 13.63 3.26 -2.18
N ILE A 137 14.31 4.41 -2.17
CA ILE A 137 15.76 4.51 -2.38
C ILE A 137 16.50 3.87 -1.20
N ARG A 138 16.12 4.25 0.02
CA ARG A 138 16.76 3.78 1.25
C ARG A 138 16.57 2.28 1.46
N LEU A 139 15.35 1.78 1.23
CA LEU A 139 15.06 0.35 1.35
C LEU A 139 15.75 -0.48 0.27
N ALA A 140 15.86 0.02 -0.97
CA ALA A 140 16.59 -0.66 -2.03
C ALA A 140 18.08 -0.87 -1.66
N ASP A 141 18.69 0.16 -1.06
CA ASP A 141 20.08 0.10 -0.56
C ASP A 141 20.22 -0.90 0.60
N GLU A 142 19.36 -0.78 1.65
CA GLU A 142 19.40 -1.69 2.79
C GLU A 142 19.12 -3.16 2.43
N LEU A 143 18.29 -3.42 1.41
CA LEU A 143 17.99 -4.77 0.94
C LEU A 143 19.10 -5.35 0.04
N GLY A 144 20.03 -4.51 -0.41
CA GLY A 144 21.09 -4.92 -1.35
C GLY A 144 20.56 -5.15 -2.76
N MET A 145 19.62 -4.35 -3.23
CA MET A 145 19.18 -4.39 -4.63
C MET A 145 20.27 -3.91 -5.56
N ALA A 146 20.28 -4.44 -6.79
CA ALA A 146 21.25 -4.01 -7.80
C ALA A 146 21.07 -2.53 -8.17
N ASP A 147 22.15 -1.81 -8.49
CA ASP A 147 22.15 -0.41 -8.91
C ASP A 147 21.24 -0.14 -10.13
N GLY A 148 21.10 -1.14 -10.99
CA GLY A 148 20.25 -1.09 -12.17
C GLY A 148 18.78 -1.41 -11.92
N ALA A 149 18.35 -1.68 -10.68
CA ALA A 149 16.94 -1.87 -10.35
C ALA A 149 16.17 -0.55 -10.53
N GLN A 150 15.06 -0.61 -11.28
CA GLN A 150 14.18 0.53 -11.41
C GLN A 150 13.41 0.74 -10.09
N ARG A 151 13.09 1.99 -9.77
CA ARG A 151 12.29 2.35 -8.60
C ARG A 151 11.08 3.16 -9.01
N LEU A 152 9.96 2.90 -8.36
CA LEU A 152 8.70 3.61 -8.55
C LEU A 152 8.08 3.91 -7.18
N LEU A 153 7.89 5.20 -6.88
CA LEU A 153 7.15 5.63 -5.69
C LEU A 153 5.78 6.12 -6.12
N ILE A 154 4.74 5.44 -5.62
CA ILE A 154 3.34 5.79 -5.87
C ILE A 154 2.79 6.42 -4.59
N GLY A 155 2.62 7.73 -4.61
CA GLY A 155 2.10 8.52 -3.50
C GLY A 155 0.79 9.23 -3.84
N HIS A 156 0.14 9.78 -2.82
CA HIS A 156 -1.03 10.68 -2.94
C HIS A 156 -2.28 10.10 -3.64
N MET A 157 -2.36 8.78 -3.80
CA MET A 157 -3.53 8.10 -4.39
C MET A 157 -4.46 7.47 -3.34
N GLY A 158 -4.12 7.55 -2.06
CA GLY A 158 -4.88 6.93 -0.97
C GLY A 158 -4.85 5.40 -1.00
N CYS A 159 -5.76 4.77 -0.27
CA CYS A 159 -5.82 3.30 -0.08
C CYS A 159 -5.97 2.50 -1.38
N TYR A 160 -6.44 3.13 -2.45
CA TYR A 160 -6.59 2.54 -3.78
C TYR A 160 -5.24 2.25 -4.46
N ALA A 161 -4.15 2.94 -4.07
CA ALA A 161 -2.87 2.94 -4.79
C ALA A 161 -2.21 1.55 -4.95
N ALA A 162 -2.55 0.59 -4.10
CA ALA A 162 -2.07 -0.79 -4.22
C ALA A 162 -2.53 -1.45 -5.54
N ILE A 163 -3.72 -1.12 -6.03
CA ILE A 163 -4.27 -1.71 -7.27
C ILE A 163 -3.49 -1.24 -8.51
N PRO A 164 -3.33 0.09 -8.78
CA PRO A 164 -2.46 0.53 -9.88
C PRO A 164 -1.00 0.16 -9.67
N GLY A 165 -0.53 0.07 -8.41
CA GLY A 165 0.80 -0.44 -8.09
C GLY A 165 1.00 -1.88 -8.56
N LEU A 166 0.04 -2.77 -8.29
CA LEU A 166 0.06 -4.14 -8.79
C LEU A 166 0.01 -4.18 -10.32
N GLY A 167 -0.80 -3.32 -10.95
CA GLY A 167 -0.82 -3.17 -12.40
C GLY A 167 0.55 -2.80 -12.95
N ALA A 168 1.19 -1.77 -12.41
CA ALA A 168 2.50 -1.29 -12.86
C ALA A 168 3.60 -2.35 -12.75
N VAL A 169 3.66 -3.09 -11.63
CA VAL A 169 4.66 -4.18 -11.49
C VAL A 169 4.35 -5.35 -12.40
N SER A 170 3.08 -5.68 -12.63
CA SER A 170 2.67 -6.74 -13.56
C SER A 170 3.05 -6.39 -15.00
N ASP A 171 2.79 -5.17 -15.43
CA ASP A 171 3.17 -4.70 -16.78
C ASP A 171 4.68 -4.67 -16.96
N TYR A 172 5.44 -4.26 -15.92
CA TYR A 172 6.90 -4.33 -15.95
C TYR A 172 7.41 -5.78 -16.14
N VAL A 173 6.88 -6.70 -15.33
CA VAL A 173 7.24 -8.13 -15.36
C VAL A 173 6.98 -8.71 -16.74
N LEU A 174 5.81 -8.42 -17.32
CA LEU A 174 5.47 -8.90 -18.67
C LEU A 174 6.37 -8.29 -19.76
N ALA A 175 6.65 -6.99 -19.66
CA ALA A 175 7.45 -6.29 -20.67
C ALA A 175 8.95 -6.57 -20.57
N ARG A 176 9.48 -6.70 -19.35
CA ARG A 176 10.94 -6.84 -19.11
C ARG A 176 11.36 -8.26 -18.80
N ARG A 177 10.45 -9.17 -18.52
CA ARG A 177 10.71 -10.55 -18.13
C ARG A 177 11.68 -10.66 -16.94
N ARG A 178 11.57 -9.72 -16.00
CA ARG A 178 12.35 -9.65 -14.76
C ARG A 178 11.43 -9.54 -13.57
N PRO A 179 11.81 -10.08 -12.39
CA PRO A 179 11.02 -9.97 -11.17
C PRO A 179 10.81 -8.52 -10.75
N ALA A 180 9.66 -8.27 -10.10
CA ALA A 180 9.35 -7.00 -9.45
C ALA A 180 8.92 -7.23 -8.01
N LEU A 181 9.23 -6.27 -7.12
CA LEU A 181 8.80 -6.21 -5.75
C LEU A 181 7.85 -5.02 -5.57
N LEU A 182 6.65 -5.26 -5.07
CA LEU A 182 5.69 -4.23 -4.66
C LEU A 182 5.64 -4.19 -3.14
N LEU A 183 5.87 -3.03 -2.54
CA LEU A 183 5.69 -2.76 -1.12
C LEU A 183 4.59 -1.73 -0.93
N CYS A 184 3.54 -2.06 -0.18
CA CYS A 184 2.54 -1.12 0.31
C CYS A 184 2.82 -0.89 1.80
N LEU A 185 3.02 0.38 2.21
CA LEU A 185 3.39 0.75 3.56
C LEU A 185 2.61 1.98 3.99
N GLU A 186 1.86 1.85 5.10
CA GLU A 186 1.08 2.97 5.63
C GLU A 186 1.21 3.05 7.16
N LEU A 187 1.41 4.26 7.65
CA LEU A 187 1.54 4.61 9.07
C LEU A 187 0.50 5.68 9.44
N ALA A 188 -0.77 5.27 9.42
CA ALA A 188 -1.91 6.15 9.68
C ALA A 188 -1.90 6.73 11.10
N SER A 189 -1.30 6.00 12.06
CA SER A 189 -1.20 6.46 13.46
C SER A 189 -0.43 7.77 13.62
N LEU A 190 0.50 8.09 12.69
CA LEU A 190 1.20 9.36 12.65
C LEU A 190 0.30 10.59 12.41
N HIS A 191 -0.92 10.37 11.95
CA HIS A 191 -1.87 11.42 11.59
C HIS A 191 -3.09 11.49 12.52
N VAL A 192 -3.06 10.70 13.61
CA VAL A 192 -4.12 10.75 14.62
C VAL A 192 -4.21 12.14 15.24
N GLN A 193 -5.42 12.66 15.33
CA GLN A 193 -5.77 13.92 15.98
C GLN A 193 -6.86 13.65 17.03
N PRO A 194 -6.94 14.45 18.08
CA PRO A 194 -8.11 14.41 18.97
C PRO A 194 -9.41 14.53 18.17
N PRO A 195 -10.47 13.78 18.52
CA PRO A 195 -11.74 13.82 17.80
C PRO A 195 -12.33 15.23 17.77
N SER A 196 -12.70 15.70 16.57
CA SER A 196 -13.39 16.98 16.35
C SER A 196 -14.88 16.84 16.01
N GLY A 197 -15.41 15.62 15.99
CA GLY A 197 -16.85 15.34 15.88
C GLY A 197 -17.38 15.11 14.46
N GLY A 198 -16.58 15.17 13.42
CA GLY A 198 -17.02 14.87 12.05
C GLY A 198 -17.15 13.36 11.80
N LEU A 199 -18.20 12.92 11.06
CA LEU A 199 -18.42 11.51 10.72
C LEU A 199 -17.21 10.88 10.03
N GLU A 200 -16.62 11.56 9.06
CA GLU A 200 -15.46 11.06 8.31
C GLU A 200 -14.25 10.79 9.21
N GLN A 201 -14.01 11.69 10.18
CA GLN A 201 -12.94 11.53 11.15
C GLN A 201 -13.20 10.33 12.08
N VAL A 202 -14.46 10.16 12.54
CA VAL A 202 -14.85 9.03 13.38
C VAL A 202 -14.61 7.71 12.66
N VAL A 203 -15.00 7.62 11.39
CA VAL A 203 -14.78 6.42 10.56
C VAL A 203 -13.29 6.16 10.36
N ALA A 204 -12.51 7.17 10.03
CA ALA A 204 -11.06 7.04 9.89
C ALA A 204 -10.40 6.56 11.19
N HIS A 205 -10.77 7.16 12.33
CA HIS A 205 -10.28 6.76 13.65
C HIS A 205 -10.70 5.33 14.02
N ALA A 206 -11.83 4.84 13.52
CA ALA A 206 -12.32 3.50 13.81
C ALA A 206 -11.66 2.40 12.97
N LEU A 207 -11.19 2.72 11.76
CA LEU A 207 -10.77 1.72 10.77
C LEU A 207 -9.27 1.68 10.50
N PHE A 208 -8.57 2.82 10.51
CA PHE A 208 -7.19 2.90 10.06
C PHE A 208 -6.23 2.23 11.05
N SER A 209 -5.27 1.51 10.48
CA SER A 209 -4.22 0.79 11.19
C SER A 209 -2.93 0.91 10.39
N ASP A 210 -1.79 0.65 11.02
CA ASP A 210 -0.48 0.71 10.41
C ASP A 210 -0.03 -0.66 9.94
N GLY A 211 0.75 -0.70 8.87
CA GLY A 211 1.32 -1.94 8.38
C GLY A 211 2.12 -1.76 7.10
N ALA A 212 2.87 -2.80 6.80
CA ALA A 212 3.54 -2.98 5.52
C ALA A 212 3.22 -4.37 4.95
N SER A 213 2.95 -4.44 3.66
CA SER A 213 2.76 -5.70 2.93
C SER A 213 3.54 -5.66 1.63
N ALA A 214 4.24 -6.73 1.31
CA ALA A 214 5.03 -6.84 0.11
C ALA A 214 4.66 -8.07 -0.71
N LEU A 215 4.73 -7.92 -2.03
CA LEU A 215 4.49 -8.98 -3.01
C LEU A 215 5.69 -9.05 -3.97
N VAL A 216 6.19 -10.25 -4.23
CA VAL A 216 7.08 -10.53 -5.36
C VAL A 216 6.23 -10.99 -6.52
N VAL A 217 6.45 -10.38 -7.69
CA VAL A 217 5.78 -10.72 -8.94
C VAL A 217 6.82 -11.16 -9.96
N GLU A 218 6.64 -12.32 -10.54
CA GLU A 218 7.57 -12.92 -11.51
C GLU A 218 6.88 -13.29 -12.82
N PRO A 219 7.63 -13.40 -13.94
CA PRO A 219 7.08 -13.91 -15.19
C PRO A 219 6.79 -15.40 -15.04
N GLY A 220 5.57 -15.79 -15.27
CA GLY A 220 5.13 -17.18 -15.18
C GLY A 220 4.43 -17.67 -16.44
N PRO A 221 4.38 -19.01 -16.64
CA PRO A 221 3.51 -19.62 -17.63
C PRO A 221 2.06 -19.61 -17.15
N ILE A 222 1.11 -19.56 -18.09
CA ILE A 222 -0.29 -19.86 -17.74
C ILE A 222 -0.39 -21.37 -17.47
N PRO A 223 -1.02 -21.78 -16.35
CA PRO A 223 -1.29 -23.19 -16.12
C PRO A 223 -2.11 -23.79 -17.28
N PRO A 224 -1.77 -24.99 -17.78
CA PRO A 224 -2.58 -25.68 -18.76
C PRO A 224 -3.96 -25.97 -18.14
N GLY A 225 -5.02 -25.34 -18.64
CA GLY A 225 -6.39 -25.56 -18.17
C GLY A 225 -7.30 -24.34 -18.12
N ASP A 226 -6.76 -23.14 -18.18
CA ASP A 226 -7.56 -21.91 -18.08
C ASP A 226 -7.83 -21.23 -19.45
N VAL A 227 -7.73 -21.97 -20.53
CA VAL A 227 -8.29 -21.56 -21.81
C VAL A 227 -9.79 -21.79 -21.71
N GLY A 228 -10.54 -20.74 -21.36
CA GLY A 228 -12.00 -20.77 -21.33
C GLY A 228 -12.53 -21.48 -22.56
N GLY A 229 -13.16 -22.61 -22.35
CA GLY A 229 -13.85 -23.39 -23.40
C GLY A 229 -14.95 -22.52 -23.97
N GLY A 230 -14.64 -21.78 -25.03
CA GLY A 230 -15.60 -21.21 -25.94
C GLY A 230 -16.28 -22.35 -26.64
N GLY A 231 -17.32 -22.92 -26.02
CA GLY A 231 -18.22 -23.87 -26.64
C GLY A 231 -18.92 -23.21 -27.82
N SER A 232 -18.39 -23.41 -29.00
CA SER A 232 -19.14 -23.25 -30.24
C SER A 232 -20.17 -24.40 -30.33
N GLY A 233 -21.35 -24.12 -29.82
CA GLY A 233 -22.53 -24.94 -30.02
C GLY A 233 -23.59 -24.11 -30.74
N VAL A 234 -23.50 -24.01 -32.04
CA VAL A 234 -24.60 -23.63 -32.86
C VAL A 234 -24.95 -24.90 -33.68
N GLY A 235 -26.01 -25.51 -33.28
CA GLY A 235 -26.80 -26.44 -34.05
C GLY A 235 -28.15 -25.80 -34.34
#